data_7e25898a9568655a3001a90dc6933882
#
_entry.id   7e25898a9568655a3001a90dc6933882
#
_cell.length_a   1.000
_cell.length_b   1.000
_cell.length_c   1.000
_cell.angle_alpha   90.00
_cell.angle_beta   90.00
_cell.angle_gamma   90.00
#
_symmetry.space_group_name_H-M   'P 1'
#
loop_
_entity.id
_entity.type
_entity.pdbx_description
1 polymer ?
#
loop_
_entity_poly.entity_id
_entity_poly.type
_entity_poly.pdbx_seq_one_letter_code
_entity_poly.pdbx_strand_id
1 'polypeptide(L)' 'MLQNFGNTATYSEEFKLKTRLLIAQQQVENLLLISERFDYKKYLKEHLFKVKYELERQSVNLDKSNQTD' A
#
# COMPACT_ATOMS: atom_id res chain seq x y z
N MET A 1 -22.71 -7.92 4.07
CA MET A 1 -21.95 -7.44 4.09
C MET A 1 -20.77 -7.90 3.55
N LEU A 2 -19.88 -7.90 4.18
CA LEU A 2 -18.72 -8.16 3.63
C LEU A 2 -18.56 -9.47 3.19
N GLN A 3 -19.40 -10.30 3.50
CA GLN A 3 -19.18 -11.56 3.15
C GLN A 3 -19.15 -11.77 1.76
N ASN A 4 -19.55 -10.89 1.05
CA ASN A 4 -19.45 -11.08 -0.33
C ASN A 4 -18.11 -11.28 -0.78
N PHE A 5 -17.18 -10.99 0.05
CA PHE A 5 -15.87 -11.22 -0.34
C PHE A 5 -15.63 -12.65 -0.63
N GLY A 6 -16.48 -13.49 -0.24
CA GLY A 6 -16.27 -14.85 -0.58
C GLY A 6 -16.26 -15.08 -2.04
N ASN A 7 -16.85 -14.17 -2.77
CA ASN A 7 -16.88 -14.36 -4.17
C ASN A 7 -15.63 -13.96 -4.82
N THR A 8 -14.73 -13.44 -4.10
CA THR A 8 -13.50 -13.04 -4.69
C THR A 8 -12.67 -14.21 -5.05
N ALA A 9 -13.20 -15.37 -4.97
CA ALA A 9 -12.46 -16.52 -5.43
C ALA A 9 -12.05 -16.35 -6.87
N THR A 10 -12.72 -15.49 -7.60
CA THR A 10 -12.34 -15.29 -8.98
C THR A 10 -11.08 -14.47 -9.10
N TYR A 11 -10.62 -13.82 -8.02
CA TYR A 11 -9.44 -13.02 -8.09
C TYR A 11 -8.26 -13.78 -7.55
N SER A 12 -7.11 -13.65 -8.21
CA SER A 12 -5.92 -14.29 -7.72
C SER A 12 -5.46 -13.64 -6.44
N GLU A 13 -4.65 -14.35 -5.70
CA GLU A 13 -4.08 -13.77 -4.49
C GLU A 13 -3.13 -12.62 -4.84
N GLU A 14 -2.49 -12.71 -5.99
CA GLU A 14 -1.62 -11.63 -6.42
C GLU A 14 -2.41 -10.36 -6.67
N PHE A 15 -3.58 -10.49 -7.27
CA PHE A 15 -4.41 -9.33 -7.53
C PHE A 15 -4.86 -8.70 -6.22
N LYS A 16 -5.25 -9.52 -5.25
CA LYS A 16 -5.67 -9.01 -3.96
C LYS A 16 -4.53 -8.30 -3.25
N LEU A 17 -3.35 -8.86 -3.31
CA LEU A 17 -2.21 -8.27 -2.67
C LEU A 17 -1.86 -6.95 -3.32
N LYS A 18 -1.90 -6.89 -4.64
CA LYS A 18 -1.60 -5.66 -5.34
C LYS A 18 -2.58 -4.56 -4.95
N THR A 19 -3.85 -4.90 -4.85
CA THR A 19 -4.86 -3.93 -4.45
C THR A 19 -4.59 -3.42 -3.05
N ARG A 20 -4.23 -4.31 -2.14
CA ARG A 20 -3.95 -3.90 -0.77
C ARG A 20 -2.74 -2.97 -0.71
N LEU A 21 -1.72 -3.27 -1.53
CA LEU A 21 -0.54 -2.41 -1.55
C LEU A 21 -0.88 -1.02 -2.08
N LEU A 22 -1.73 -0.94 -3.09
CA LEU A 22 -2.12 0.37 -3.61
C LEU A 22 -2.92 1.16 -2.59
N ILE A 23 -3.80 0.50 -1.86
CA ILE A 23 -4.57 1.17 -0.82
C ILE A 23 -3.64 1.64 0.29
N ALA A 24 -2.68 0.80 0.68
CA ALA A 24 -1.75 1.17 1.74
C ALA A 24 -0.93 2.39 1.33
N GLN A 25 -0.48 2.43 0.09
CA GLN A 25 0.28 3.57 -0.40
C GLN A 25 -0.55 4.84 -0.35
N GLN A 26 -1.81 4.75 -0.70
CA GLN A 26 -2.68 5.90 -0.65
C GLN A 26 -2.86 6.39 0.79
N GLN A 27 -2.98 5.45 1.74
CA GLN A 27 -3.15 5.84 3.13
C GLN A 27 -1.89 6.51 3.68
N VAL A 28 -0.73 6.06 3.25
CA VAL A 28 0.50 6.71 3.68
C VAL A 28 0.56 8.13 3.13
N GLU A 29 0.15 8.34 1.88
CA GLU A 29 0.13 9.68 1.32
C GLU A 29 -0.82 10.57 2.10
N ASN A 30 -1.96 10.03 2.50
CA ASN A 30 -2.91 10.80 3.30
C ASN A 30 -2.31 11.16 4.64
N LEU A 31 -1.59 10.23 5.26
CA LEU A 31 -0.96 10.51 6.53
C LEU A 31 0.10 11.59 6.41
N LEU A 32 0.86 11.56 5.32
CA LEU A 32 1.87 12.59 5.11
C LEU A 32 1.23 13.98 5.04
N LEU A 33 0.09 14.08 4.37
CA LEU A 33 -0.60 15.34 4.27
C LEU A 33 -1.16 15.79 5.62
N ILE A 34 -1.79 14.87 6.32
CA ILE A 34 -2.42 15.18 7.59
C ILE A 34 -1.39 15.57 8.63
N SER A 35 -0.25 14.89 8.63
CA SER A 35 0.72 15.10 9.69
C SER A 35 1.50 16.40 9.53
N GLU A 36 1.27 17.15 8.48
CA GLU A 36 1.93 18.44 8.32
C GLU A 36 1.63 19.37 9.49
N ARG A 37 0.50 19.16 10.16
CA ARG A 37 0.15 20.01 11.27
C ARG A 37 0.46 19.43 12.62
N PHE A 38 1.11 18.27 12.66
CA PHE A 38 1.35 17.59 13.93
C PHE A 38 2.68 17.98 14.51
N ASP A 39 2.80 17.81 15.84
CA ASP A 39 4.09 17.91 16.47
C ASP A 39 4.97 16.80 15.93
N TYR A 40 6.24 17.00 15.95
CA TYR A 40 7.19 16.00 15.47
C TYR A 40 6.96 15.65 14.01
N LYS A 41 6.50 16.61 13.23
CA LYS A 41 6.19 16.32 11.84
C LYS A 41 7.40 15.84 11.06
N LYS A 42 8.57 16.31 11.41
CA LYS A 42 9.77 15.87 10.72
C LYS A 42 10.04 14.40 10.99
N TYR A 43 9.87 13.99 12.24
CA TYR A 43 10.04 12.59 12.61
C TYR A 43 9.02 11.72 11.89
N LEU A 44 7.76 12.16 11.89
CA LEU A 44 6.72 11.40 11.24
C LEU A 44 6.97 11.30 9.74
N LYS A 45 7.38 12.39 9.14
CA LYS A 45 7.62 12.41 7.71
C LYS A 45 8.73 11.45 7.32
N GLU A 46 9.81 11.44 8.06
CA GLU A 46 10.91 10.54 7.76
C GLU A 46 10.50 9.09 7.86
N HIS A 47 9.73 8.75 8.87
CA HIS A 47 9.32 7.37 9.04
C HIS A 47 8.26 6.99 8.02
N LEU A 48 7.36 7.90 7.71
CA LEU A 48 6.34 7.60 6.71
C LEU A 48 6.96 7.45 5.32
N PHE A 49 8.01 8.19 5.01
CA PHE A 49 8.70 8.00 3.74
C PHE A 49 9.35 6.63 3.66
N LYS A 50 9.89 6.14 4.76
CA LYS A 50 10.46 4.80 4.75
C LYS A 50 9.39 3.76 4.48
N VAL A 51 8.22 3.92 5.09
CA VAL A 51 7.12 3.01 4.84
C VAL A 51 6.67 3.11 3.39
N LYS A 52 6.59 4.32 2.88
CA LYS A 52 6.16 4.54 1.51
C LYS A 52 7.10 3.82 0.53
N TYR A 53 8.38 3.99 0.72
CA TYR A 53 9.35 3.36 -0.18
C TYR A 53 9.29 1.85 -0.09
N GLU A 54 9.06 1.32 1.10
CA GLU A 54 8.96 -0.12 1.24
C GLU A 54 7.72 -0.65 0.53
N LEU A 55 6.60 0.07 0.64
CA LEU A 55 5.39 -0.35 -0.05
C LEU A 55 5.57 -0.28 -1.56
N GLU A 56 6.27 0.74 -2.04
CA GLU A 56 6.53 0.84 -3.46
C GLU A 56 7.43 -0.28 -3.94
N ARG A 57 8.43 -0.63 -3.13
CA ARG A 57 9.33 -1.71 -3.48
C ARG A 57 8.57 -3.02 -3.62
N GLN A 58 7.66 -3.28 -2.68
CA GLN A 58 6.88 -4.50 -2.74
C GLN A 58 5.95 -4.51 -3.95
N SER A 59 5.40 -3.36 -4.26
CA SER A 59 4.49 -3.26 -5.40
C SER A 59 5.25 -3.52 -6.71
N VAL A 60 6.43 -2.96 -6.84
CA VAL A 60 7.23 -3.16 -8.03
C VAL A 60 7.66 -4.62 -8.16
N ASN A 61 8.04 -5.23 -7.03
CA ASN A 61 8.44 -6.63 -7.07
C ASN A 61 7.29 -7.53 -7.46
N LEU A 62 6.11 -7.21 -7.00
CA LEU A 62 4.95 -8.01 -7.35
C LEU A 62 4.66 -7.88 -8.84
N ASP A 63 4.79 -6.70 -9.40
CA ASP A 63 4.57 -6.50 -10.81
C ASP A 63 5.61 -7.26 -11.63
N LYS A 64 6.85 -7.27 -11.18
CA LYS A 64 7.87 -8.02 -11.88
C LYS A 64 7.58 -9.51 -11.85
N SER A 65 7.10 -10.00 -10.73
CA SER A 65 6.78 -11.41 -10.64
C SER A 65 5.68 -11.76 -11.62
N ASN A 66 4.75 -10.88 -11.79
CA ASN A 66 3.66 -11.14 -12.71
C ASN A 66 4.09 -11.10 -14.15
N GLN A 67 5.19 -10.42 -14.42
CA GLN A 67 5.62 -10.29 -15.77
C GLN A 67 6.52 -11.37 -16.23
N THR A 68 6.97 -12.17 -15.32
CA THR A 68 7.87 -13.16 -15.78
C THR A 68 7.10 -14.20 -16.45
N ASP A 69 7.28 -14.56 -17.41
CA ASP A 69 6.57 -15.56 -18.01
C ASP A 69 7.30 -16.33 -18.81
#